data_d12f6aeed8ba08ee49336997b726df12
#
_entry.id   d12f6aeed8ba08ee49336997b726df12
#
_cell.length_a   1.000
_cell.length_b   1.000
_cell.length_c   1.000
_cell.angle_alpha   90.00
_cell.angle_beta   90.00
_cell.angle_gamma   90.00
#
_symmetry.space_group_name_H-M   'P 1'
#
loop_
_entity.id
_entity.type
_entity.pdbx_description
1 polymer ?
#
loop_
_entity_poly.entity_id
_entity_poly.type
_entity_poly.pdbx_seq_one_letter_code
_entity_poly.pdbx_strand_id
1 'polypeptide(L)'
;MPEHTAAANPVWSRSDRAIASVLVLIFCIVGLLTLDDYGLTFDKTWHLFTADRYFRFWTTFDRSLLDFSQPHPTDDQPESHPVFERRNNEPRPAVANTLYGLSGWLFSDKLRWLDPVDAYHLPVILMAGGTLAVVYAMGRESIGQAAALFATLALGLSPRFLAHAHFNIKDTPKTFFFALTIWTFWRASVRRDWRWMLGSAVFFGLAFGTRVNAVLIPAIVVPWLAVLLLSREGRRSSAPRGWWAALLAYPLVAGVTWVVTWPSMLVAPLDTVRGFIHHWLFLGFGAYCLDTWSPYGPLYIAITTPLVVLLPALIGILTTVRETGRDPRRTGLLLLLWAGVPVLRTALPRATNYDGIRQFMEFLPALCLLAGLGAQRMVEALKTSLRRPVPRCATLCALGLAFLPILIKVIQIHPYELTYFNPLIGGLAGAQRMNIPDATDYWGSSHRQGIAWLNANAEPGAQLYISDGNTNMVVPVSHIWLRADITLLTPETLDRAAPGSLYVAHVTRPRWYDATNLYCEENLEPVYSIRVDDTPIYNIFHLEAGQWPHEGG
;
A
#
# COMPACT_ATOMS: atom_id res chain seq x y z
N MET A 1 -22.57 -41.41 -17.25
CA MET A 1 -22.11 -40.00 -17.17
C MET A 1 -22.80 -39.36 -15.98
N PRO A 2 -22.16 -39.05 -14.88
CA PRO A 2 -22.82 -38.32 -13.80
C PRO A 2 -23.05 -36.88 -14.27
N GLU A 3 -24.28 -36.43 -14.12
CA GLU A 3 -24.72 -35.07 -14.32
C GLU A 3 -23.84 -34.15 -13.48
N HIS A 4 -23.09 -33.25 -14.11
CA HIS A 4 -22.44 -32.14 -13.45
C HIS A 4 -23.52 -31.20 -12.94
N THR A 5 -24.05 -31.49 -11.76
CA THR A 5 -24.83 -30.54 -10.96
C THR A 5 -24.00 -29.29 -10.82
N ALA A 6 -24.57 -28.15 -11.20
CA ALA A 6 -24.02 -26.84 -10.96
C ALA A 6 -23.49 -26.79 -9.52
N ALA A 7 -22.19 -26.69 -9.35
CA ALA A 7 -21.55 -26.78 -8.04
C ALA A 7 -22.18 -25.73 -7.12
N ALA A 8 -22.96 -26.21 -6.14
CA ALA A 8 -23.60 -25.38 -5.15
C ALA A 8 -22.55 -24.44 -4.54
N ASN A 9 -22.88 -23.17 -4.43
CA ASN A 9 -21.98 -22.20 -3.80
C ASN A 9 -21.58 -22.75 -2.42
N PRO A 10 -20.27 -22.85 -2.11
CA PRO A 10 -19.84 -23.39 -0.84
C PRO A 10 -20.42 -22.52 0.28
N VAL A 11 -21.29 -23.12 1.08
CA VAL A 11 -21.81 -22.47 2.29
C VAL A 11 -20.64 -22.36 3.26
N TRP A 12 -20.40 -21.15 3.76
CA TRP A 12 -19.37 -20.93 4.77
C TRP A 12 -19.69 -21.73 6.02
N SER A 13 -18.81 -22.65 6.38
CA SER A 13 -18.90 -23.37 7.63
C SER A 13 -18.61 -22.46 8.83
N ARG A 14 -18.94 -22.92 10.03
CA ARG A 14 -18.53 -22.22 11.25
C ARG A 14 -17.01 -22.08 11.32
N SER A 15 -16.27 -23.11 10.91
CA SER A 15 -14.81 -23.08 10.86
C SER A 15 -14.26 -22.06 9.85
N ASP A 16 -14.89 -21.89 8.69
CA ASP A 16 -14.44 -20.89 7.72
C ASP A 16 -14.55 -19.46 8.30
N ARG A 17 -15.70 -19.17 8.94
CA ARG A 17 -15.91 -17.87 9.59
C ARG A 17 -14.94 -17.65 10.73
N ALA A 18 -14.73 -18.66 11.58
CA ALA A 18 -13.79 -18.56 12.69
C ALA A 18 -12.35 -18.30 12.20
N ILE A 19 -11.87 -19.06 11.21
CA ILE A 19 -10.53 -18.88 10.65
C ILE A 19 -10.37 -17.47 10.07
N ALA A 20 -11.32 -17.01 9.23
CA ALA A 20 -11.26 -15.67 8.66
C ALA A 20 -11.22 -14.59 9.73
N SER A 21 -12.15 -14.68 10.73
CA SER A 21 -12.21 -13.70 11.82
C SER A 21 -10.93 -13.69 12.65
N VAL A 22 -10.39 -14.85 13.01
CA VAL A 22 -9.16 -14.96 13.81
C VAL A 22 -7.97 -14.35 13.07
N LEU A 23 -7.79 -14.68 11.79
CA LEU A 23 -6.67 -14.14 11.01
C LEU A 23 -6.75 -12.61 10.87
N VAL A 24 -7.93 -12.09 10.57
CA VAL A 24 -8.14 -10.63 10.43
C VAL A 24 -7.96 -9.93 11.77
N LEU A 25 -8.54 -10.49 12.85
CA LEU A 25 -8.40 -9.91 14.20
C LEU A 25 -6.95 -9.92 14.68
N ILE A 26 -6.23 -11.03 14.52
CA ILE A 26 -4.80 -11.08 14.88
C ILE A 26 -4.02 -10.03 14.09
N PHE A 27 -4.23 -9.93 12.77
CA PHE A 27 -3.57 -8.92 11.94
C PHE A 27 -3.85 -7.51 12.43
N CYS A 28 -5.12 -7.18 12.67
CA CYS A 28 -5.51 -5.84 13.15
C CYS A 28 -4.98 -5.56 14.56
N ILE A 29 -5.05 -6.54 15.47
CA ILE A 29 -4.54 -6.37 16.85
C ILE A 29 -3.02 -6.15 16.83
N VAL A 30 -2.26 -6.98 16.10
CA VAL A 30 -0.82 -6.78 15.97
C VAL A 30 -0.52 -5.42 15.37
N GLY A 31 -1.18 -5.05 14.26
CA GLY A 31 -0.98 -3.75 13.64
C GLY A 31 -1.31 -2.56 14.56
N LEU A 32 -2.32 -2.69 15.42
CA LEU A 32 -2.65 -1.65 16.40
C LEU A 32 -1.66 -1.57 17.56
N LEU A 33 -1.11 -2.72 17.99
CA LEU A 33 -0.10 -2.78 19.06
C LEU A 33 1.29 -2.30 18.62
N THR A 34 1.54 -2.29 17.32
CA THR A 34 2.81 -1.83 16.71
C THR A 34 2.64 -0.52 15.93
N LEU A 35 1.53 0.17 16.14
CA LEU A 35 1.19 1.39 15.38
C LEU A 35 2.22 2.50 15.60
N ASP A 36 2.70 2.66 16.83
CA ASP A 36 3.66 3.66 17.27
C ASP A 36 5.13 3.29 16.98
N ASP A 37 5.40 2.09 16.46
CA ASP A 37 6.75 1.72 16.01
C ASP A 37 7.12 2.35 14.66
N TYR A 38 6.11 2.72 13.85
CA TYR A 38 6.32 3.25 12.50
C TYR A 38 6.29 4.77 12.47
N GLY A 39 7.21 5.33 11.70
CA GLY A 39 7.38 6.77 11.57
C GLY A 39 6.59 7.42 10.44
N LEU A 40 6.96 8.66 10.19
CA LEU A 40 6.47 9.46 9.09
C LEU A 40 6.99 8.95 7.75
N THR A 41 6.20 9.20 6.71
CA THR A 41 6.63 8.98 5.33
C THR A 41 6.59 10.30 4.56
N PHE A 42 7.45 10.43 3.54
CA PHE A 42 7.62 11.67 2.77
C PHE A 42 6.32 12.29 2.22
N ASP A 43 5.34 11.47 1.88
CA ASP A 43 4.08 11.97 1.32
C ASP A 43 3.09 12.50 2.36
N LYS A 44 3.39 12.37 3.65
CA LYS A 44 2.36 12.41 4.69
C LYS A 44 1.89 13.79 5.07
N THR A 45 2.78 14.75 5.17
CA THR A 45 2.45 16.11 5.59
C THR A 45 1.28 16.70 4.80
N TRP A 46 1.34 16.57 3.48
CA TRP A 46 0.25 17.01 2.60
C TRP A 46 -1.08 16.28 2.88
N HIS A 47 -1.01 14.98 3.15
CA HIS A 47 -2.23 14.19 3.37
C HIS A 47 -2.86 14.44 4.73
N LEU A 48 -2.08 14.64 5.78
CA LEU A 48 -2.58 15.00 7.11
C LEU A 48 -3.42 16.28 7.02
N PHE A 49 -2.86 17.29 6.40
CA PHE A 49 -3.50 18.58 6.18
C PHE A 49 -4.78 18.48 5.34
N THR A 50 -4.71 17.80 4.20
CA THR A 50 -5.88 17.59 3.33
C THR A 50 -6.96 16.76 4.02
N ALA A 51 -6.58 15.79 4.85
CA ALA A 51 -7.50 14.93 5.56
C ALA A 51 -8.32 15.70 6.60
N ASP A 52 -7.67 16.55 7.39
CA ASP A 52 -8.36 17.41 8.37
C ASP A 52 -9.37 18.34 7.69
N ARG A 53 -8.94 19.05 6.64
CA ARG A 53 -9.82 19.95 5.90
C ARG A 53 -11.02 19.23 5.27
N TYR A 54 -10.84 18.05 4.66
CA TYR A 54 -11.95 17.29 4.09
C TYR A 54 -12.92 16.80 5.16
N PHE A 55 -12.43 16.33 6.30
CA PHE A 55 -13.29 15.94 7.41
C PHE A 55 -14.06 17.13 7.98
N ARG A 56 -13.40 18.26 8.23
CA ARG A 56 -14.05 19.50 8.70
C ARG A 56 -15.09 20.01 7.72
N PHE A 57 -14.84 19.93 6.41
CA PHE A 57 -15.84 20.28 5.41
C PHE A 57 -17.14 19.46 5.60
N TRP A 58 -17.04 18.16 5.81
CA TRP A 58 -18.24 17.33 6.02
C TRP A 58 -19.00 17.65 7.30
N THR A 59 -18.37 18.25 8.28
CA THR A 59 -19.00 18.61 9.56
C THR A 59 -19.52 20.04 9.59
N THR A 60 -18.94 20.96 8.81
CA THR A 60 -19.27 22.38 8.83
C THR A 60 -19.87 22.89 7.52
N PHE A 61 -19.64 22.19 6.41
CA PHE A 61 -19.93 22.63 5.04
C PHE A 61 -19.25 23.96 4.66
N ASP A 62 -18.19 24.34 5.36
CA ASP A 62 -17.40 25.53 5.05
C ASP A 62 -16.56 25.31 3.81
N ARG A 63 -16.88 26.08 2.74
CA ARG A 63 -16.23 25.97 1.45
C ARG A 63 -14.81 26.52 1.43
N SER A 64 -14.47 27.41 2.37
CA SER A 64 -13.11 27.98 2.49
C SER A 64 -12.07 26.91 2.81
N LEU A 65 -12.48 25.82 3.48
CA LEU A 65 -11.63 24.64 3.74
C LEU A 65 -11.15 23.92 2.47
N LEU A 66 -11.80 24.13 1.34
CA LEU A 66 -11.45 23.50 0.06
C LEU A 66 -10.58 24.39 -0.84
N ASP A 67 -10.23 25.59 -0.38
CA ASP A 67 -9.22 26.43 -1.01
C ASP A 67 -7.84 26.07 -0.46
N PHE A 68 -7.12 25.24 -1.19
CA PHE A 68 -5.78 24.79 -0.85
C PHE A 68 -4.68 25.76 -1.32
N SER A 69 -5.02 26.92 -1.90
CA SER A 69 -4.07 27.95 -2.30
C SER A 69 -3.66 28.84 -1.14
N GLN A 70 -4.45 28.84 -0.04
CA GLN A 70 -4.26 29.69 1.10
C GLN A 70 -4.25 28.88 2.41
N PRO A 71 -3.44 29.28 3.41
CA PRO A 71 -3.56 28.77 4.79
C PRO A 71 -4.97 29.02 5.33
N HIS A 72 -5.52 28.04 6.04
CA HIS A 72 -6.80 28.21 6.74
C HIS A 72 -6.54 28.40 8.24
N PRO A 73 -7.33 29.24 8.95
CA PRO A 73 -7.13 29.47 10.40
C PRO A 73 -7.20 28.21 11.29
N THR A 74 -7.74 27.13 10.77
CA THR A 74 -7.81 25.85 11.49
C THR A 74 -6.61 24.93 11.23
N ASP A 75 -5.68 25.33 10.37
CA ASP A 75 -4.48 24.54 10.10
C ASP A 75 -3.51 24.66 11.27
N ASP A 76 -2.96 23.54 11.71
CA ASP A 76 -1.87 23.56 12.67
C ASP A 76 -0.62 24.12 11.98
N GLN A 77 -0.07 25.22 12.51
CA GLN A 77 1.13 25.91 12.02
C GLN A 77 1.08 26.32 10.53
N PRO A 78 0.11 27.15 10.13
CA PRO A 78 -0.11 27.50 8.72
C PRO A 78 1.08 28.24 8.07
N GLU A 79 1.90 28.98 8.85
CA GLU A 79 2.97 29.84 8.34
C GLU A 79 4.25 29.08 7.97
N SER A 80 4.46 27.90 8.52
CA SER A 80 5.67 27.09 8.31
C SER A 80 5.51 25.98 7.27
N HIS A 81 4.35 25.88 6.62
CA HIS A 81 4.08 24.81 5.65
C HIS A 81 4.58 25.16 4.25
N PRO A 82 5.70 24.60 3.77
CA PRO A 82 6.19 24.78 2.39
C PRO A 82 5.25 24.22 1.33
N VAL A 83 4.20 23.54 1.76
CA VAL A 83 3.13 22.98 0.91
C VAL A 83 2.34 24.07 0.19
N PHE A 84 2.16 25.26 0.81
CA PHE A 84 1.42 26.36 0.21
C PHE A 84 2.18 27.05 -0.93
N GLU A 85 3.50 27.03 -0.93
CA GLU A 85 4.31 27.69 -1.95
C GLU A 85 4.38 26.93 -3.27
N ARG A 86 4.21 25.61 -3.28
CA ARG A 86 4.53 24.77 -4.43
C ARG A 86 3.38 24.10 -5.16
N ARG A 87 2.18 24.00 -4.57
CA ARG A 87 1.09 23.19 -5.18
C ARG A 87 -0.27 23.83 -5.02
N ASN A 88 -0.50 24.87 -5.81
CA ASN A 88 -1.79 25.52 -5.94
C ASN A 88 -2.89 24.49 -6.27
N ASN A 89 -3.90 24.38 -5.41
CA ASN A 89 -5.21 23.78 -5.68
C ASN A 89 -5.24 22.44 -6.42
N GLU A 90 -4.27 21.55 -6.21
CA GLU A 90 -4.36 20.20 -6.78
C GLU A 90 -5.42 19.38 -6.04
N PRO A 91 -6.60 19.15 -6.62
CA PRO A 91 -7.63 18.38 -5.99
C PRO A 91 -7.19 16.91 -5.91
N ARG A 92 -7.08 16.38 -4.70
CA ARG A 92 -6.74 14.97 -4.49
C ARG A 92 -7.97 14.15 -4.15
N PRO A 93 -8.06 12.90 -4.64
CA PRO A 93 -9.16 12.01 -4.26
C PRO A 93 -9.33 11.91 -2.75
N ALA A 94 -10.58 12.00 -2.27
CA ALA A 94 -10.89 12.36 -0.89
C ALA A 94 -11.27 11.18 0.02
N VAL A 95 -11.64 10.02 -0.53
CA VAL A 95 -12.24 8.92 0.27
C VAL A 95 -11.37 8.52 1.45
N ALA A 96 -10.11 8.17 1.20
CA ALA A 96 -9.22 7.77 2.27
C ALA A 96 -8.88 8.95 3.18
N ASN A 97 -8.60 10.14 2.63
CA ASN A 97 -8.28 11.33 3.42
C ASN A 97 -9.42 11.71 4.38
N THR A 98 -10.68 11.63 3.97
CA THR A 98 -11.82 11.88 4.87
C THR A 98 -11.85 10.91 6.05
N LEU A 99 -11.55 9.62 5.82
CA LEU A 99 -11.49 8.62 6.89
C LEU A 99 -10.32 8.88 7.85
N TYR A 100 -9.19 9.37 7.34
CA TYR A 100 -8.04 9.75 8.17
C TYR A 100 -8.37 10.97 9.03
N GLY A 101 -8.98 12.01 8.44
CA GLY A 101 -9.42 13.19 9.19
C GLY A 101 -10.41 12.84 10.31
N LEU A 102 -11.37 11.94 10.04
CA LEU A 102 -12.27 11.42 11.07
C LEU A 102 -11.49 10.71 12.20
N SER A 103 -10.52 9.88 11.85
CA SER A 103 -9.70 9.15 12.81
C SER A 103 -8.84 10.09 13.65
N GLY A 104 -8.18 11.08 13.02
CA GLY A 104 -7.40 12.11 13.69
C GLY A 104 -8.26 12.89 14.68
N TRP A 105 -9.39 13.43 14.21
CA TRP A 105 -10.33 14.14 15.06
C TRP A 105 -10.81 13.30 16.27
N LEU A 106 -11.14 12.00 16.04
CA LEU A 106 -11.65 11.16 17.12
C LEU A 106 -10.56 10.75 18.10
N PHE A 107 -9.46 10.17 17.60
CA PHE A 107 -8.46 9.49 18.46
C PHE A 107 -7.36 10.43 18.96
N SER A 108 -7.03 11.49 18.22
CA SER A 108 -6.04 12.48 18.63
C SER A 108 -6.71 13.66 19.34
N ASP A 109 -7.67 14.36 18.69
CA ASP A 109 -8.18 15.62 19.22
C ASP A 109 -9.17 15.41 20.39
N LYS A 110 -10.12 14.46 20.23
CA LYS A 110 -11.20 14.24 21.22
C LYS A 110 -10.80 13.29 22.33
N LEU A 111 -10.31 12.11 21.99
CA LEU A 111 -9.98 11.08 22.97
C LEU A 111 -8.56 11.23 23.52
N ARG A 112 -7.66 11.84 22.77
CA ARG A 112 -6.23 12.01 23.12
C ARG A 112 -5.55 10.68 23.46
N TRP A 113 -5.94 9.61 22.74
CA TRP A 113 -5.36 8.27 22.93
C TRP A 113 -4.12 8.05 22.07
N LEU A 114 -4.06 8.71 20.91
CA LEU A 114 -2.98 8.56 19.92
C LEU A 114 -2.42 9.95 19.57
N ASP A 115 -1.15 9.99 19.18
CA ASP A 115 -0.62 11.17 18.53
C ASP A 115 -1.29 11.39 17.15
N PRO A 116 -1.19 12.59 16.57
CA PRO A 116 -1.83 12.87 15.29
C PRO A 116 -1.42 11.89 14.19
N VAL A 117 -0.16 11.47 14.12
CA VAL A 117 0.37 10.58 13.08
C VAL A 117 -0.22 9.20 13.20
N ASP A 118 -0.21 8.64 14.40
CA ASP A 118 -0.72 7.29 14.67
C ASP A 118 -2.24 7.23 14.49
N ALA A 119 -2.96 8.29 14.89
CA ALA A 119 -4.39 8.40 14.64
C ALA A 119 -4.76 8.35 13.15
N TYR A 120 -3.94 8.98 12.28
CA TYR A 120 -4.13 8.92 10.83
C TYR A 120 -3.74 7.56 10.21
N HIS A 121 -2.87 6.79 10.86
CA HIS A 121 -2.48 5.45 10.40
C HIS A 121 -3.54 4.38 10.71
N LEU A 122 -4.30 4.53 11.77
CA LEU A 122 -5.26 3.53 12.25
C LEU A 122 -6.22 3.00 11.16
N PRO A 123 -6.88 3.84 10.32
CA PRO A 123 -7.74 3.35 9.26
C PRO A 123 -7.00 2.53 8.20
N VAL A 124 -5.69 2.76 8.00
CA VAL A 124 -4.89 2.01 7.02
C VAL A 124 -4.81 0.54 7.45
N ILE A 125 -4.54 0.28 8.74
CA ILE A 125 -4.48 -1.07 9.32
C ILE A 125 -5.83 -1.79 9.15
N LEU A 126 -6.93 -1.09 9.42
CA LEU A 126 -8.27 -1.67 9.28
C LEU A 126 -8.60 -2.04 7.83
N MET A 127 -8.19 -1.21 6.86
CA MET A 127 -8.37 -1.50 5.43
C MET A 127 -7.45 -2.63 4.97
N ALA A 128 -6.23 -2.73 5.50
CA ALA A 128 -5.35 -3.87 5.25
C ALA A 128 -5.97 -5.17 5.77
N GLY A 129 -6.48 -5.17 7.01
CA GLY A 129 -7.25 -6.29 7.56
C GLY A 129 -8.49 -6.64 6.72
N GLY A 130 -9.20 -5.63 6.22
CA GLY A 130 -10.29 -5.79 5.26
C GLY A 130 -9.85 -6.47 3.96
N THR A 131 -8.62 -6.18 3.48
CA THR A 131 -8.05 -6.85 2.29
C THR A 131 -7.82 -8.34 2.56
N LEU A 132 -7.32 -8.70 3.75
CA LEU A 132 -7.19 -10.10 4.17
C LEU A 132 -8.54 -10.81 4.17
N ALA A 133 -9.59 -10.16 4.69
CA ALA A 133 -10.94 -10.71 4.71
C ALA A 133 -11.47 -10.99 3.29
N VAL A 134 -11.24 -10.06 2.36
CA VAL A 134 -11.62 -10.22 0.93
C VAL A 134 -10.85 -11.36 0.28
N VAL A 135 -9.54 -11.46 0.52
CA VAL A 135 -8.70 -12.55 -0.02
C VAL A 135 -9.17 -13.90 0.52
N TYR A 136 -9.45 -14.00 1.83
CA TYR A 136 -10.00 -15.23 2.38
C TYR A 136 -11.35 -15.58 1.75
N ALA A 137 -12.26 -14.61 1.66
CA ALA A 137 -13.59 -14.81 1.11
C ALA A 137 -13.54 -15.29 -0.35
N MET A 138 -12.79 -14.60 -1.18
CA MET A 138 -12.64 -14.96 -2.59
C MET A 138 -11.95 -16.32 -2.77
N GLY A 139 -10.86 -16.58 -2.05
CA GLY A 139 -10.16 -17.86 -2.06
C GLY A 139 -11.08 -19.02 -1.63
N ARG A 140 -11.86 -18.82 -0.55
CA ARG A 140 -12.79 -19.82 -0.03
C ARG A 140 -13.94 -20.12 -0.99
N GLU A 141 -14.48 -19.09 -1.63
CA GLU A 141 -15.61 -19.23 -2.55
C GLU A 141 -15.21 -19.77 -3.93
N SER A 142 -13.97 -19.52 -4.35
CA SER A 142 -13.52 -19.85 -5.70
C SER A 142 -12.62 -21.08 -5.78
N ILE A 143 -11.78 -21.33 -4.79
CA ILE A 143 -10.75 -22.38 -4.82
C ILE A 143 -11.01 -23.42 -3.71
N GLY A 144 -10.98 -22.98 -2.45
CA GLY A 144 -11.18 -23.84 -1.30
C GLY A 144 -10.54 -23.31 -0.03
N GLN A 145 -10.77 -23.99 1.11
CA GLN A 145 -10.33 -23.52 2.42
C GLN A 145 -8.79 -23.47 2.57
N ALA A 146 -8.09 -24.51 2.09
CA ALA A 146 -6.62 -24.56 2.19
C ALA A 146 -5.97 -23.43 1.37
N ALA A 147 -6.47 -23.19 0.15
CA ALA A 147 -6.01 -22.09 -0.68
C ALA A 147 -6.32 -20.71 -0.06
N ALA A 148 -7.52 -20.55 0.53
CA ALA A 148 -7.90 -19.31 1.20
C ALA A 148 -7.01 -19.02 2.41
N LEU A 149 -6.77 -20.02 3.26
CA LEU A 149 -5.85 -19.90 4.40
C LEU A 149 -4.46 -19.50 3.94
N PHE A 150 -3.89 -20.23 2.96
CA PHE A 150 -2.56 -19.96 2.44
C PHE A 150 -2.47 -18.54 1.85
N ALA A 151 -3.44 -18.14 1.01
CA ALA A 151 -3.46 -16.82 0.38
C ALA A 151 -3.54 -15.69 1.42
N THR A 152 -4.33 -15.87 2.47
CA THR A 152 -4.49 -14.87 3.54
C THR A 152 -3.21 -14.75 4.37
N LEU A 153 -2.56 -15.86 4.71
CA LEU A 153 -1.26 -15.86 5.38
C LEU A 153 -0.17 -15.25 4.49
N ALA A 154 -0.18 -15.59 3.19
CA ALA A 154 0.74 -15.03 2.21
C ALA A 154 0.65 -13.50 2.12
N LEU A 155 -0.56 -12.95 2.17
CA LEU A 155 -0.77 -11.51 2.17
C LEU A 155 -0.37 -10.88 3.51
N GLY A 156 -0.89 -11.41 4.62
CA GLY A 156 -0.68 -10.84 5.97
C GLY A 156 0.76 -10.91 6.45
N LEU A 157 1.53 -11.91 6.00
CA LEU A 157 2.96 -12.08 6.31
C LEU A 157 3.87 -11.62 5.17
N SER A 158 3.34 -10.95 4.14
CA SER A 158 4.15 -10.27 3.14
C SER A 158 4.82 -9.04 3.78
N PRO A 159 6.16 -9.00 3.94
CA PRO A 159 6.80 -7.93 4.73
C PRO A 159 6.46 -6.54 4.21
N ARG A 160 6.57 -6.32 2.90
CA ARG A 160 6.26 -5.01 2.32
C ARG A 160 4.78 -4.63 2.43
N PHE A 161 3.86 -5.59 2.35
CA PHE A 161 2.43 -5.31 2.60
C PHE A 161 2.19 -4.93 4.06
N LEU A 162 2.85 -5.61 5.00
CA LEU A 162 2.76 -5.32 6.42
C LEU A 162 3.25 -3.91 6.74
N ALA A 163 4.43 -3.52 6.22
CA ALA A 163 4.92 -2.14 6.34
C ALA A 163 3.91 -1.13 5.78
N HIS A 164 3.45 -1.35 4.54
CA HIS A 164 2.46 -0.47 3.92
C HIS A 164 1.12 -0.44 4.64
N ALA A 165 0.75 -1.49 5.37
CA ALA A 165 -0.46 -1.54 6.18
C ALA A 165 -0.43 -0.55 7.36
N HIS A 166 0.76 -0.12 7.81
CA HIS A 166 0.90 0.84 8.91
C HIS A 166 0.90 2.30 8.46
N PHE A 167 1.59 2.62 7.37
CA PHE A 167 1.81 4.03 7.01
C PHE A 167 1.39 4.43 5.58
N ASN A 168 1.01 3.48 4.71
CA ASN A 168 0.69 3.84 3.32
C ASN A 168 -0.78 4.25 3.16
N ILE A 169 -1.01 5.52 3.38
CA ILE A 169 -2.33 6.16 3.31
C ILE A 169 -2.96 6.24 1.91
N LYS A 170 -2.27 5.77 0.85
CA LYS A 170 -2.76 5.80 -0.53
C LYS A 170 -2.96 4.41 -1.13
N ASP A 171 -1.89 3.60 -1.09
CA ASP A 171 -1.86 2.35 -1.86
C ASP A 171 -2.53 1.20 -1.12
N THR A 172 -2.49 1.18 0.22
CA THR A 172 -3.21 0.18 1.02
C THR A 172 -4.73 0.35 0.91
N PRO A 173 -5.33 1.54 1.09
CA PRO A 173 -6.76 1.75 0.86
C PRO A 173 -7.19 1.48 -0.58
N LYS A 174 -6.37 1.90 -1.56
CA LYS A 174 -6.59 1.56 -2.96
C LYS A 174 -6.67 0.05 -3.15
N THR A 175 -5.71 -0.70 -2.60
CA THR A 175 -5.66 -2.17 -2.72
C THR A 175 -6.88 -2.82 -2.10
N PHE A 176 -7.36 -2.31 -0.97
CA PHE A 176 -8.59 -2.77 -0.32
C PHE A 176 -9.81 -2.58 -1.19
N PHE A 177 -10.10 -1.36 -1.63
CA PHE A 177 -11.28 -1.08 -2.46
C PHE A 177 -11.19 -1.76 -3.82
N PHE A 178 -9.99 -1.88 -4.38
CA PHE A 178 -9.74 -2.60 -5.64
C PHE A 178 -10.09 -4.09 -5.49
N ALA A 179 -9.58 -4.75 -4.45
CA ALA A 179 -9.87 -6.16 -4.17
C ALA A 179 -11.37 -6.39 -3.88
N LEU A 180 -11.98 -5.48 -3.10
CA LEU A 180 -13.40 -5.54 -2.77
C LEU A 180 -14.28 -5.38 -4.01
N THR A 181 -13.90 -4.49 -4.93
CA THR A 181 -14.59 -4.29 -6.21
C THR A 181 -14.52 -5.57 -7.07
N ILE A 182 -13.33 -6.14 -7.24
CA ILE A 182 -13.16 -7.35 -8.07
C ILE A 182 -13.90 -8.54 -7.46
N TRP A 183 -13.79 -8.77 -6.16
CA TRP A 183 -14.49 -9.87 -5.50
C TRP A 183 -16.00 -9.75 -5.62
N THR A 184 -16.56 -8.56 -5.37
CA THR A 184 -18.01 -8.33 -5.45
C THR A 184 -18.52 -8.38 -6.89
N PHE A 185 -17.75 -7.88 -7.87
CA PHE A 185 -18.06 -8.00 -9.29
C PHE A 185 -18.05 -9.47 -9.76
N TRP A 186 -17.03 -10.24 -9.38
CA TRP A 186 -16.96 -11.67 -9.64
C TRP A 186 -18.17 -12.39 -9.06
N ARG A 187 -18.49 -12.12 -7.80
CA ARG A 187 -19.62 -12.73 -7.09
C ARG A 187 -20.96 -12.38 -7.75
N ALA A 188 -21.14 -11.11 -8.11
CA ALA A 188 -22.30 -10.61 -8.85
C ALA A 188 -22.49 -11.33 -10.19
N SER A 189 -21.40 -11.51 -10.92
CA SER A 189 -21.40 -12.10 -12.26
C SER A 189 -21.62 -13.63 -12.22
N VAL A 190 -20.97 -14.32 -11.29
CA VAL A 190 -21.13 -15.78 -11.14
C VAL A 190 -22.50 -16.15 -10.59
N ARG A 191 -23.05 -15.37 -9.65
CA ARG A 191 -24.35 -15.62 -9.00
C ARG A 191 -25.54 -14.99 -9.74
N ARG A 192 -25.25 -14.14 -10.74
CA ARG A 192 -26.27 -13.34 -11.44
C ARG A 192 -27.12 -12.50 -10.48
N ASP A 193 -26.51 -11.92 -9.45
CA ASP A 193 -27.16 -11.13 -8.41
C ASP A 193 -26.87 -9.64 -8.61
N TRP A 194 -27.94 -8.87 -8.87
CA TRP A 194 -27.88 -7.43 -9.11
C TRP A 194 -27.41 -6.62 -7.89
N ARG A 195 -27.69 -7.11 -6.68
CA ARG A 195 -27.30 -6.42 -5.44
C ARG A 195 -25.78 -6.35 -5.31
N TRP A 196 -25.11 -7.47 -5.57
CA TRP A 196 -23.66 -7.53 -5.59
C TRP A 196 -23.07 -6.69 -6.72
N MET A 197 -23.77 -6.57 -7.86
CA MET A 197 -23.34 -5.72 -8.97
C MET A 197 -23.36 -4.24 -8.60
N LEU A 198 -24.46 -3.77 -7.98
CA LEU A 198 -24.53 -2.38 -7.50
C LEU A 198 -23.54 -2.13 -6.35
N GLY A 199 -23.36 -3.07 -5.41
CA GLY A 199 -22.33 -2.99 -4.40
C GLY A 199 -20.93 -2.84 -4.98
N SER A 200 -20.62 -3.62 -6.03
CA SER A 200 -19.34 -3.51 -6.75
C SER A 200 -19.17 -2.13 -7.42
N ALA A 201 -20.25 -1.57 -7.98
CA ALA A 201 -20.19 -0.22 -8.57
C ALA A 201 -19.87 0.86 -7.51
N VAL A 202 -20.46 0.74 -6.31
CA VAL A 202 -20.13 1.62 -5.18
C VAL A 202 -18.65 1.46 -4.81
N PHE A 203 -18.17 0.24 -4.64
CA PHE A 203 -16.77 0.00 -4.29
C PHE A 203 -15.79 0.47 -5.37
N PHE A 204 -16.17 0.37 -6.64
CA PHE A 204 -15.38 0.95 -7.74
C PHE A 204 -15.30 2.47 -7.65
N GLY A 205 -16.42 3.15 -7.37
CA GLY A 205 -16.44 4.60 -7.12
C GLY A 205 -15.54 5.00 -5.95
N LEU A 206 -15.55 4.24 -4.85
CA LEU A 206 -14.67 4.46 -3.70
C LEU A 206 -13.19 4.20 -4.05
N ALA A 207 -12.91 3.14 -4.82
CA ALA A 207 -11.55 2.84 -5.29
C ALA A 207 -10.99 3.99 -6.14
N PHE A 208 -11.79 4.49 -7.10
CA PHE A 208 -11.42 5.61 -7.96
C PHE A 208 -11.29 6.92 -7.18
N GLY A 209 -12.18 7.13 -6.19
CA GLY A 209 -12.12 8.23 -5.23
C GLY A 209 -11.00 8.12 -4.19
N THR A 210 -10.23 7.03 -4.22
CA THR A 210 -9.02 6.85 -3.42
C THR A 210 -7.76 7.07 -4.26
N ARG A 211 -7.69 6.46 -5.45
CA ARG A 211 -6.57 6.60 -6.37
C ARG A 211 -6.97 6.24 -7.81
N VAL A 212 -6.46 6.99 -8.78
CA VAL A 212 -6.76 6.82 -10.21
C VAL A 212 -6.40 5.44 -10.76
N ASN A 213 -5.45 4.73 -10.17
CA ASN A 213 -5.08 3.36 -10.60
C ASN A 213 -6.29 2.40 -10.65
N ALA A 214 -7.39 2.72 -9.97
CA ALA A 214 -8.64 1.97 -10.09
C ALA A 214 -9.19 1.93 -11.53
N VAL A 215 -8.74 2.83 -12.42
CA VAL A 215 -9.03 2.79 -13.87
C VAL A 215 -8.60 1.46 -14.52
N LEU A 216 -7.70 0.71 -13.90
CA LEU A 216 -7.29 -0.62 -14.37
C LEU A 216 -8.35 -1.71 -14.13
N ILE A 217 -9.31 -1.50 -13.22
CA ILE A 217 -10.37 -2.49 -12.93
C ILE A 217 -11.18 -2.86 -14.18
N PRO A 218 -11.68 -1.92 -15.00
CA PRO A 218 -12.34 -2.26 -16.25
C PRO A 218 -11.49 -3.13 -17.19
N ALA A 219 -10.18 -2.86 -17.30
CA ALA A 219 -9.28 -3.66 -18.13
C ALA A 219 -9.12 -5.12 -17.63
N ILE A 220 -9.47 -5.39 -16.37
CA ILE A 220 -9.47 -6.72 -15.77
C ILE A 220 -10.84 -7.38 -15.91
N VAL A 221 -11.91 -6.69 -15.47
CA VAL A 221 -13.22 -7.32 -15.32
C VAL A 221 -14.00 -7.41 -16.63
N VAL A 222 -13.82 -6.47 -17.57
CA VAL A 222 -14.56 -6.47 -18.85
C VAL A 222 -14.13 -7.63 -19.76
N PRO A 223 -12.83 -7.86 -20.03
CA PRO A 223 -12.40 -9.03 -20.81
C PRO A 223 -12.80 -10.35 -20.15
N TRP A 224 -12.65 -10.44 -18.82
CA TRP A 224 -13.07 -11.62 -18.07
C TRP A 224 -14.59 -11.86 -18.21
N LEU A 225 -15.42 -10.82 -18.03
CA LEU A 225 -16.87 -10.93 -18.16
C LEU A 225 -17.28 -11.35 -19.58
N ALA A 226 -16.63 -10.77 -20.60
CA ALA A 226 -16.88 -11.14 -21.99
C ALA A 226 -16.62 -12.64 -22.22
N VAL A 227 -15.48 -13.16 -21.76
CA VAL A 227 -15.16 -14.59 -21.86
C VAL A 227 -16.17 -15.45 -21.07
N LEU A 228 -16.57 -15.00 -19.86
CA LEU A 228 -17.59 -15.71 -19.07
C LEU A 228 -18.94 -15.78 -19.80
N LEU A 229 -19.42 -14.69 -20.37
CA LEU A 229 -20.70 -14.60 -21.07
C LEU A 229 -20.70 -15.36 -22.40
N LEU A 230 -19.58 -15.35 -23.12
CA LEU A 230 -19.40 -16.02 -24.41
C LEU A 230 -19.11 -17.52 -24.24
N SER A 231 -18.79 -18.01 -23.05
CA SER A 231 -18.58 -19.43 -22.77
C SER A 231 -19.88 -20.24 -22.97
N ARG A 232 -19.74 -21.53 -23.19
CA ARG A 232 -20.91 -22.42 -23.36
C ARG A 232 -21.84 -22.38 -22.14
N GLU A 233 -21.27 -22.35 -20.96
CA GLU A 233 -22.00 -22.29 -19.69
C GLU A 233 -22.68 -20.93 -19.53
N GLY A 234 -21.99 -19.84 -19.87
CA GLY A 234 -22.51 -18.47 -19.81
C GLY A 234 -23.71 -18.25 -20.74
N ARG A 235 -23.67 -18.81 -21.96
CA ARG A 235 -24.77 -18.75 -22.93
C ARG A 235 -26.00 -19.56 -22.50
N ARG A 236 -25.80 -20.65 -21.75
CA ARG A 236 -26.90 -21.48 -21.24
C ARG A 236 -27.58 -20.91 -20.01
N SER A 237 -26.87 -20.06 -19.25
CA SER A 237 -27.39 -19.44 -18.04
C SER A 237 -28.01 -18.09 -18.37
N SER A 238 -29.35 -18.00 -18.34
CA SER A 238 -30.07 -16.74 -18.49
C SER A 238 -29.82 -15.84 -17.26
N ALA A 239 -29.38 -14.60 -17.49
CA ALA A 239 -29.26 -13.62 -16.42
C ALA A 239 -30.61 -12.89 -16.21
N PRO A 240 -31.04 -12.69 -14.96
CA PRO A 240 -32.25 -11.93 -14.65
C PRO A 240 -32.19 -10.51 -15.22
N ARG A 241 -33.33 -9.93 -15.59
CA ARG A 241 -33.39 -8.54 -16.09
C ARG A 241 -32.74 -7.54 -15.14
N GLY A 242 -32.93 -7.72 -13.83
CA GLY A 242 -32.32 -6.86 -12.80
C GLY A 242 -30.80 -6.88 -12.82
N TRP A 243 -30.16 -8.00 -13.17
CA TRP A 243 -28.71 -8.08 -13.27
C TRP A 243 -28.19 -7.26 -14.47
N TRP A 244 -28.86 -7.33 -15.60
CA TRP A 244 -28.52 -6.51 -16.77
C TRP A 244 -28.74 -5.03 -16.50
N ALA A 245 -29.85 -4.67 -15.85
CA ALA A 245 -30.11 -3.29 -15.44
C ALA A 245 -29.02 -2.75 -14.49
N ALA A 246 -28.58 -3.55 -13.52
CA ALA A 246 -27.50 -3.18 -12.62
C ALA A 246 -26.15 -3.05 -13.35
N LEU A 247 -25.85 -3.92 -14.32
CA LEU A 247 -24.63 -3.81 -15.14
C LEU A 247 -24.63 -2.53 -16.01
N LEU A 248 -25.78 -2.18 -16.59
CA LEU A 248 -25.94 -0.95 -17.36
C LEU A 248 -25.85 0.30 -16.45
N ALA A 249 -26.39 0.22 -15.23
CA ALA A 249 -26.32 1.29 -14.25
C ALA A 249 -24.93 1.41 -13.57
N TYR A 250 -24.05 0.45 -13.76
CA TYR A 250 -22.75 0.36 -13.06
C TYR A 250 -21.91 1.64 -13.21
N PRO A 251 -21.68 2.21 -14.42
CA PRO A 251 -20.88 3.42 -14.57
C PRO A 251 -21.53 4.64 -13.87
N LEU A 252 -22.88 4.73 -13.91
CA LEU A 252 -23.59 5.81 -13.25
C LEU A 252 -23.46 5.72 -11.73
N VAL A 253 -23.68 4.55 -11.13
CA VAL A 253 -23.56 4.35 -9.67
C VAL A 253 -22.13 4.62 -9.22
N ALA A 254 -21.14 4.13 -9.94
CA ALA A 254 -19.74 4.39 -9.65
C ALA A 254 -19.39 5.88 -9.75
N GLY A 255 -19.84 6.55 -10.82
CA GLY A 255 -19.61 7.98 -11.02
C GLY A 255 -20.26 8.84 -9.94
N VAL A 256 -21.52 8.53 -9.58
CA VAL A 256 -22.22 9.22 -8.47
C VAL A 256 -21.46 9.02 -7.17
N THR A 257 -21.04 7.78 -6.86
CA THR A 257 -20.28 7.50 -5.65
C THR A 257 -18.98 8.31 -5.61
N TRP A 258 -18.23 8.35 -6.71
CA TRP A 258 -17.01 9.13 -6.83
C TRP A 258 -17.23 10.61 -6.57
N VAL A 259 -18.22 11.21 -7.21
CA VAL A 259 -18.56 12.64 -7.07
C VAL A 259 -19.01 12.97 -5.65
N VAL A 260 -19.95 12.18 -5.09
CA VAL A 260 -20.53 12.45 -3.76
C VAL A 260 -19.51 12.29 -2.65
N THR A 261 -18.50 11.42 -2.82
CA THR A 261 -17.48 11.20 -1.79
C THR A 261 -16.29 12.17 -1.88
N TRP A 262 -16.30 13.11 -2.82
CA TRP A 262 -15.21 14.07 -3.00
C TRP A 262 -15.70 15.52 -2.83
N PRO A 263 -15.40 16.18 -1.68
CA PRO A 263 -15.89 17.53 -1.37
C PRO A 263 -15.66 18.55 -2.46
N SER A 264 -14.46 18.58 -3.05
CA SER A 264 -14.13 19.53 -4.13
C SER A 264 -15.01 19.36 -5.38
N MET A 265 -15.45 18.12 -5.68
CA MET A 265 -16.39 17.85 -6.78
C MET A 265 -17.79 18.42 -6.52
N LEU A 266 -18.21 18.54 -5.26
CA LEU A 266 -19.51 19.11 -4.90
C LEU A 266 -19.51 20.64 -5.00
N VAL A 267 -18.35 21.27 -4.81
CA VAL A 267 -18.22 22.74 -4.74
C VAL A 267 -17.79 23.32 -6.08
N ALA A 268 -16.78 22.73 -6.73
CA ALA A 268 -16.19 23.22 -7.98
C ALA A 268 -15.90 22.05 -8.95
N PRO A 269 -16.94 21.37 -9.49
CA PRO A 269 -16.77 20.13 -10.25
C PRO A 269 -15.88 20.27 -11.47
N LEU A 270 -16.02 21.35 -12.24
CA LEU A 270 -15.25 21.54 -13.48
C LEU A 270 -13.77 21.79 -13.19
N ASP A 271 -13.47 22.62 -12.20
CA ASP A 271 -12.08 22.93 -11.83
C ASP A 271 -11.39 21.72 -11.19
N THR A 272 -12.12 20.97 -10.37
CA THR A 272 -11.64 19.71 -9.79
C THR A 272 -11.32 18.67 -10.88
N VAL A 273 -12.19 18.49 -11.87
CA VAL A 273 -11.95 17.58 -12.98
C VAL A 273 -10.78 18.06 -13.85
N ARG A 274 -10.70 19.36 -14.16
CA ARG A 274 -9.58 19.93 -14.92
C ARG A 274 -8.26 19.73 -14.20
N GLY A 275 -8.18 20.06 -12.91
CA GLY A 275 -6.99 19.88 -12.10
C GLY A 275 -6.59 18.41 -11.99
N PHE A 276 -7.56 17.51 -11.81
CA PHE A 276 -7.33 16.06 -11.79
C PHE A 276 -6.75 15.56 -13.12
N ILE A 277 -7.34 15.93 -14.26
CA ILE A 277 -6.85 15.54 -15.59
C ILE A 277 -5.47 16.13 -15.84
N HIS A 278 -5.26 17.42 -15.53
CA HIS A 278 -3.96 18.09 -15.69
C HIS A 278 -2.87 17.39 -14.88
N HIS A 279 -3.13 17.10 -13.61
CA HIS A 279 -2.19 16.37 -12.76
C HIS A 279 -1.79 15.02 -13.38
N TRP A 280 -2.76 14.27 -13.90
CA TRP A 280 -2.49 12.94 -14.44
C TRP A 280 -1.84 12.94 -15.82
N LEU A 281 -2.15 13.89 -16.67
CA LEU A 281 -1.59 13.97 -18.03
C LEU A 281 -0.21 14.63 -18.05
N PHE A 282 0.02 15.64 -17.21
CA PHE A 282 1.21 16.50 -17.31
C PHE A 282 2.19 16.34 -16.15
N LEU A 283 1.73 16.03 -14.94
CA LEU A 283 2.60 15.87 -13.77
C LEU A 283 2.89 14.42 -13.42
N GLY A 284 2.01 13.48 -13.80
CA GLY A 284 2.18 12.04 -13.56
C GLY A 284 3.27 11.36 -14.39
N PHE A 285 3.79 12.02 -15.41
CA PHE A 285 4.79 11.50 -16.37
C PHE A 285 6.18 12.16 -16.19
N GLY A 286 6.54 12.53 -14.97
CA GLY A 286 7.81 13.23 -14.68
C GLY A 286 9.06 12.36 -14.65
N ALA A 287 10.06 12.79 -13.90
CA ALA A 287 11.48 12.39 -13.89
C ALA A 287 11.84 10.89 -13.76
N TYR A 288 10.88 10.01 -13.56
CA TYR A 288 11.12 8.55 -13.35
C TYR A 288 10.61 7.69 -14.51
N CYS A 289 10.32 8.26 -15.65
CA CYS A 289 9.79 7.56 -16.81
C CYS A 289 10.93 7.16 -17.75
N LEU A 290 10.98 5.89 -18.14
CA LEU A 290 11.83 5.41 -19.22
C LEU A 290 11.02 5.38 -20.51
N ASP A 291 11.62 5.83 -21.63
CA ASP A 291 10.99 5.76 -22.97
C ASP A 291 10.99 4.34 -23.56
N THR A 292 11.49 3.36 -22.80
CA THR A 292 11.62 1.96 -23.21
C THR A 292 10.81 1.05 -22.30
N TRP A 293 10.60 -0.20 -22.74
CA TRP A 293 10.01 -1.24 -21.90
C TRP A 293 10.88 -1.49 -20.66
N SER A 294 10.25 -1.61 -19.52
CA SER A 294 10.92 -1.77 -18.22
C SER A 294 10.57 -3.12 -17.57
N PRO A 295 11.57 -3.88 -17.08
CA PRO A 295 11.32 -5.08 -16.29
C PRO A 295 10.96 -4.77 -14.82
N TYR A 296 10.72 -3.53 -14.45
CA TYR A 296 10.60 -3.07 -13.06
C TYR A 296 9.61 -3.92 -12.24
N GLY A 297 8.36 -4.02 -12.67
CA GLY A 297 7.35 -4.75 -11.91
C GLY A 297 7.69 -6.24 -11.72
N PRO A 298 7.95 -7.01 -12.79
CA PRO A 298 8.38 -8.41 -12.67
C PRO A 298 9.62 -8.60 -11.81
N LEU A 299 10.63 -7.73 -11.95
CA LEU A 299 11.86 -7.78 -11.15
C LEU A 299 11.56 -7.59 -9.67
N TYR A 300 10.84 -6.52 -9.30
CA TYR A 300 10.53 -6.27 -7.89
C TYR A 300 9.65 -7.36 -7.28
N ILE A 301 8.71 -7.94 -8.01
CA ILE A 301 7.96 -9.12 -7.56
C ILE A 301 8.93 -10.29 -7.28
N ALA A 302 9.85 -10.57 -8.19
CA ALA A 302 10.77 -11.70 -8.04
C ALA A 302 11.71 -11.56 -6.84
N ILE A 303 12.18 -10.34 -6.54
CA ILE A 303 13.20 -10.11 -5.50
C ILE A 303 12.62 -9.69 -4.14
N THR A 304 11.34 -9.30 -4.07
CA THR A 304 10.71 -8.84 -2.82
C THR A 304 9.57 -9.73 -2.31
N THR A 305 9.12 -10.71 -3.12
CA THR A 305 8.12 -11.67 -2.66
C THR A 305 8.81 -12.81 -1.91
N PRO A 306 8.33 -13.19 -0.70
CA PRO A 306 8.85 -14.35 0.01
C PRO A 306 8.78 -15.63 -0.82
N LEU A 307 9.81 -16.48 -0.77
CA LEU A 307 9.88 -17.71 -1.58
C LEU A 307 8.72 -18.67 -1.30
N VAL A 308 8.25 -18.71 -0.06
CA VAL A 308 7.06 -19.48 0.35
C VAL A 308 5.80 -19.04 -0.38
N VAL A 309 5.76 -17.83 -0.91
CA VAL A 309 4.67 -17.30 -1.74
C VAL A 309 5.00 -17.40 -3.23
N LEU A 310 6.22 -17.03 -3.62
CA LEU A 310 6.64 -16.94 -5.03
C LEU A 310 6.57 -18.30 -5.73
N LEU A 311 7.11 -19.36 -5.10
CA LEU A 311 7.15 -20.69 -5.71
C LEU A 311 5.73 -21.28 -5.91
N PRO A 312 4.83 -21.28 -4.90
CA PRO A 312 3.46 -21.70 -5.13
C PRO A 312 2.71 -20.79 -6.12
N ALA A 313 2.98 -19.48 -6.16
CA ALA A 313 2.37 -18.58 -7.13
C ALA A 313 2.69 -18.98 -8.58
N LEU A 314 3.95 -19.32 -8.87
CA LEU A 314 4.35 -19.83 -10.18
C LEU A 314 3.60 -21.12 -10.56
N ILE A 315 3.47 -22.07 -9.63
CA ILE A 315 2.69 -23.29 -9.85
C ILE A 315 1.21 -22.96 -10.08
N GLY A 316 0.64 -22.04 -9.31
CA GLY A 316 -0.74 -21.58 -9.46
C GLY A 316 -0.99 -20.91 -10.82
N ILE A 317 -0.07 -20.06 -11.27
CA ILE A 317 -0.10 -19.42 -12.60
C ILE A 317 -0.08 -20.50 -13.70
N LEU A 318 0.89 -21.42 -13.66
CA LEU A 318 1.01 -22.49 -14.64
C LEU A 318 -0.22 -23.40 -14.67
N THR A 319 -0.74 -23.76 -13.51
CA THR A 319 -1.98 -24.54 -13.38
C THR A 319 -3.16 -23.78 -14.01
N THR A 320 -3.30 -22.51 -13.69
CA THR A 320 -4.39 -21.67 -14.21
C THR A 320 -4.33 -21.56 -15.73
N VAL A 321 -3.14 -21.31 -16.31
CA VAL A 321 -2.97 -21.24 -17.77
C VAL A 321 -3.39 -22.55 -18.44
N ARG A 322 -2.99 -23.69 -17.86
CA ARG A 322 -3.32 -25.03 -18.41
C ARG A 322 -4.81 -25.38 -18.28
N GLU A 323 -5.46 -24.89 -17.22
CA GLU A 323 -6.84 -25.27 -16.87
C GLU A 323 -7.87 -24.18 -17.20
N THR A 324 -7.48 -23.05 -17.80
CA THR A 324 -8.36 -21.88 -18.08
C THR A 324 -9.65 -22.27 -18.80
N GLY A 325 -9.60 -23.26 -19.70
CA GLY A 325 -10.77 -23.78 -20.42
C GLY A 325 -11.71 -24.65 -19.59
N ARG A 326 -11.25 -25.19 -18.46
CA ARG A 326 -11.98 -26.17 -17.64
C ARG A 326 -12.78 -25.55 -16.49
N ASP A 327 -12.42 -24.32 -16.06
CA ASP A 327 -13.14 -23.61 -15.00
C ASP A 327 -14.38 -22.91 -15.58
N PRO A 328 -15.62 -23.35 -15.24
CA PRO A 328 -16.85 -22.72 -15.74
C PRO A 328 -17.00 -21.26 -15.32
N ARG A 329 -16.44 -20.88 -14.19
CA ARG A 329 -16.50 -19.52 -13.63
C ARG A 329 -15.40 -18.61 -14.18
N ARG A 330 -14.44 -19.18 -14.91
CA ARG A 330 -13.27 -18.45 -15.45
C ARG A 330 -12.51 -17.67 -14.38
N THR A 331 -12.57 -18.10 -13.12
CA THR A 331 -11.94 -17.41 -11.99
C THR A 331 -10.43 -17.34 -12.16
N GLY A 332 -9.80 -18.41 -12.63
CA GLY A 332 -8.38 -18.43 -12.93
C GLY A 332 -7.98 -17.32 -13.92
N LEU A 333 -8.75 -17.10 -14.98
CA LEU A 333 -8.53 -16.00 -15.92
C LEU A 333 -8.63 -14.64 -15.23
N LEU A 334 -9.64 -14.45 -14.36
CA LEU A 334 -9.77 -13.21 -13.59
C LEU A 334 -8.54 -12.94 -12.72
N LEU A 335 -8.04 -13.98 -12.02
CA LEU A 335 -6.84 -13.85 -11.18
C LEU A 335 -5.59 -13.53 -12.00
N LEU A 336 -5.42 -14.14 -13.18
CA LEU A 336 -4.31 -13.83 -14.10
C LEU A 336 -4.37 -12.39 -14.61
N LEU A 337 -5.57 -11.92 -15.02
CA LEU A 337 -5.76 -10.54 -15.45
C LEU A 337 -5.52 -9.57 -14.29
N TRP A 338 -6.03 -9.89 -13.10
CA TRP A 338 -5.86 -9.05 -11.93
C TRP A 338 -4.39 -8.96 -11.48
N ALA A 339 -3.65 -10.06 -11.48
CA ALA A 339 -2.22 -10.02 -11.21
C ALA A 339 -1.43 -9.34 -12.34
N GLY A 340 -1.80 -9.62 -13.59
CA GLY A 340 -1.02 -9.22 -14.76
C GLY A 340 -1.20 -7.78 -15.20
N VAL A 341 -2.43 -7.24 -15.20
CA VAL A 341 -2.71 -5.89 -15.73
C VAL A 341 -1.95 -4.78 -14.97
N PRO A 342 -1.95 -4.73 -13.61
CA PRO A 342 -1.17 -3.75 -12.89
C PRO A 342 0.34 -3.88 -13.13
N VAL A 343 0.85 -5.11 -13.24
CA VAL A 343 2.27 -5.38 -13.50
C VAL A 343 2.64 -4.97 -14.93
N LEU A 344 1.80 -5.31 -15.92
CA LEU A 344 2.01 -4.92 -17.32
C LEU A 344 2.09 -3.39 -17.47
N ARG A 345 1.25 -2.63 -16.74
CA ARG A 345 1.34 -1.18 -16.72
C ARG A 345 2.74 -0.68 -16.37
N THR A 346 3.44 -1.32 -15.42
CA THR A 346 4.80 -0.91 -15.03
C THR A 346 5.84 -1.19 -16.10
N ALA A 347 5.55 -2.09 -17.03
CA ALA A 347 6.46 -2.44 -18.11
C ALA A 347 6.36 -1.51 -19.33
N LEU A 348 5.26 -0.75 -19.44
CA LEU A 348 5.03 0.12 -20.58
C LEU A 348 6.03 1.28 -20.62
N PRO A 349 6.43 1.76 -21.82
CA PRO A 349 7.16 3.00 -21.97
C PRO A 349 6.45 4.16 -21.28
N ARG A 350 7.20 5.05 -20.64
CA ARG A 350 6.71 6.20 -19.86
C ARG A 350 5.88 5.83 -18.62
N ALA A 351 5.91 4.58 -18.19
CA ALA A 351 5.34 4.22 -16.90
C ALA A 351 6.20 4.80 -15.76
N THR A 352 5.54 5.43 -14.80
CA THR A 352 6.20 5.93 -13.59
C THR A 352 6.52 4.76 -12.67
N ASN A 353 7.81 4.49 -12.44
CA ASN A 353 8.30 3.36 -11.67
C ASN A 353 9.32 3.83 -10.62
N TYR A 354 8.93 3.82 -9.35
CA TYR A 354 9.75 4.13 -8.18
C TYR A 354 9.12 3.55 -6.91
N ASP A 355 9.88 3.52 -5.82
CA ASP A 355 9.44 3.09 -4.49
C ASP A 355 8.90 1.65 -4.45
N GLY A 356 9.60 0.73 -5.08
CA GLY A 356 9.30 -0.69 -5.01
C GLY A 356 7.94 -1.08 -5.59
N ILE A 357 7.21 -1.94 -4.89
CA ILE A 357 5.93 -2.50 -5.38
C ILE A 357 4.71 -1.60 -5.12
N ARG A 358 4.86 -0.49 -4.38
CA ARG A 358 3.71 0.28 -3.89
C ARG A 358 2.82 0.84 -5.00
N GLN A 359 3.42 1.26 -6.13
CA GLN A 359 2.67 1.88 -7.23
C GLN A 359 1.66 0.93 -7.90
N PHE A 360 1.87 -0.37 -7.76
CA PHE A 360 1.03 -1.41 -8.38
C PHE A 360 0.62 -2.51 -7.39
N MET A 361 0.64 -2.22 -6.09
CA MET A 361 0.38 -3.18 -4.99
C MET A 361 -0.98 -3.89 -5.10
N GLU A 362 -1.92 -3.35 -5.88
CA GLU A 362 -3.21 -3.98 -6.19
C GLU A 362 -3.12 -5.35 -6.87
N PHE A 363 -1.94 -5.75 -7.39
CA PHE A 363 -1.70 -7.10 -7.93
C PHE A 363 -1.59 -8.16 -6.83
N LEU A 364 -1.17 -7.75 -5.63
CA LEU A 364 -0.73 -8.67 -4.56
C LEU A 364 -1.84 -9.60 -4.05
N PRO A 365 -3.09 -9.17 -3.85
CA PRO A 365 -4.19 -10.09 -3.50
C PRO A 365 -4.38 -11.22 -4.50
N ALA A 366 -4.30 -10.91 -5.81
CA ALA A 366 -4.42 -11.92 -6.86
C ALA A 366 -3.23 -12.88 -6.88
N LEU A 367 -2.00 -12.37 -6.71
CA LEU A 367 -0.80 -13.20 -6.60
C LEU A 367 -0.91 -14.17 -5.41
N CYS A 368 -1.38 -13.69 -4.26
CA CYS A 368 -1.59 -14.54 -3.08
C CYS A 368 -2.67 -15.62 -3.33
N LEU A 369 -3.75 -15.29 -4.03
CA LEU A 369 -4.78 -16.27 -4.41
C LEU A 369 -4.23 -17.32 -5.39
N LEU A 370 -3.41 -16.92 -6.35
CA LEU A 370 -2.71 -17.85 -7.25
C LEU A 370 -1.72 -18.71 -6.47
N ALA A 371 -1.00 -18.14 -5.48
CA ALA A 371 -0.13 -18.90 -4.59
C ALA A 371 -0.93 -19.92 -3.76
N GLY A 372 -2.10 -19.54 -3.26
CA GLY A 372 -3.02 -20.45 -2.56
C GLY A 372 -3.47 -21.62 -3.43
N LEU A 373 -3.79 -21.36 -4.70
CA LEU A 373 -4.10 -22.41 -5.67
C LEU A 373 -2.90 -23.35 -5.88
N GLY A 374 -1.72 -22.79 -6.09
CA GLY A 374 -0.49 -23.58 -6.27
C GLY A 374 -0.16 -24.43 -5.05
N ALA A 375 -0.26 -23.85 -3.84
CA ALA A 375 -0.07 -24.59 -2.59
C ALA A 375 -1.08 -25.74 -2.44
N GLN A 376 -2.34 -25.53 -2.80
CA GLN A 376 -3.33 -26.59 -2.80
C GLN A 376 -2.95 -27.71 -3.77
N ARG A 377 -2.48 -27.39 -4.99
CA ARG A 377 -2.01 -28.39 -5.97
C ARG A 377 -0.78 -29.16 -5.47
N MET A 378 0.14 -28.48 -4.81
CA MET A 378 1.30 -29.13 -4.18
C MET A 378 0.85 -30.16 -3.14
N VAL A 379 -0.09 -29.79 -2.28
CA VAL A 379 -0.65 -30.67 -1.25
C VAL A 379 -1.39 -31.86 -1.89
N GLU A 380 -2.17 -31.65 -2.95
CA GLU A 380 -2.86 -32.71 -3.68
C GLU A 380 -1.86 -33.69 -4.30
N ALA A 381 -0.80 -33.20 -4.94
CA ALA A 381 0.26 -34.02 -5.50
C ALA A 381 1.00 -34.83 -4.42
N LEU A 382 1.31 -34.22 -3.27
CA LEU A 382 1.95 -34.90 -2.14
C LEU A 382 1.07 -36.02 -1.57
N LYS A 383 -0.23 -35.79 -1.38
CA LYS A 383 -1.19 -36.80 -0.91
C LYS A 383 -1.24 -38.00 -1.86
N THR A 384 -1.25 -37.73 -3.16
CA THR A 384 -1.24 -38.80 -4.19
C THR A 384 0.05 -39.61 -4.13
N SER A 385 1.19 -38.95 -3.96
CA SER A 385 2.51 -39.60 -3.84
C SER A 385 2.64 -40.47 -2.59
N LEU A 386 2.15 -39.98 -1.45
CA LEU A 386 2.23 -40.70 -0.17
C LEU A 386 1.30 -41.92 -0.10
N ARG A 387 0.30 -42.03 -0.98
CA ARG A 387 -0.72 -43.08 -0.99
C ARG A 387 -1.43 -43.30 0.35
N ARG A 388 -1.42 -42.28 1.23
CA ARG A 388 -2.01 -42.31 2.58
C ARG A 388 -2.94 -41.11 2.76
N PRO A 389 -4.07 -41.28 3.46
CA PRO A 389 -4.94 -40.16 3.81
C PRO A 389 -4.22 -39.24 4.81
N VAL A 390 -4.00 -37.99 4.42
CA VAL A 390 -3.46 -36.95 5.31
C VAL A 390 -4.64 -36.20 5.94
N PRO A 391 -4.77 -36.16 7.26
CA PRO A 391 -5.84 -35.43 7.93
C PRO A 391 -5.86 -33.95 7.52
N ARG A 392 -7.07 -33.38 7.43
CA ARG A 392 -7.26 -31.97 7.05
C ARG A 392 -6.52 -31.02 8.00
N CYS A 393 -6.59 -31.26 9.32
CA CYS A 393 -5.87 -30.47 10.32
C CYS A 393 -4.36 -30.48 10.08
N ALA A 394 -3.76 -31.65 9.82
CA ALA A 394 -2.33 -31.76 9.52
C ALA A 394 -1.96 -30.97 8.24
N THR A 395 -2.81 -30.99 7.21
CA THR A 395 -2.61 -30.17 6.01
C THR A 395 -2.62 -28.67 6.34
N LEU A 396 -3.60 -28.20 7.12
CA LEU A 396 -3.71 -26.79 7.48
C LEU A 396 -2.56 -26.34 8.38
N CYS A 397 -2.15 -27.19 9.34
CA CYS A 397 -0.99 -26.95 10.18
C CYS A 397 0.32 -26.87 9.35
N ALA A 398 0.53 -27.80 8.43
CA ALA A 398 1.72 -27.80 7.58
C ALA A 398 1.78 -26.54 6.69
N LEU A 399 0.65 -26.10 6.15
CA LEU A 399 0.56 -24.85 5.39
C LEU A 399 0.88 -23.63 6.27
N GLY A 400 0.40 -23.60 7.53
CA GLY A 400 0.74 -22.53 8.48
C GLY A 400 2.22 -22.53 8.84
N LEU A 401 2.79 -23.70 9.17
CA LEU A 401 4.20 -23.85 9.53
C LEU A 401 5.15 -23.47 8.39
N ALA A 402 4.74 -23.58 7.13
CA ALA A 402 5.54 -23.13 5.99
C ALA A 402 5.85 -21.63 6.03
N PHE A 403 5.04 -20.84 6.76
CA PHE A 403 5.27 -19.41 6.94
C PHE A 403 6.17 -19.06 8.14
N LEU A 404 6.57 -20.02 8.94
CA LEU A 404 7.41 -19.75 10.13
C LEU A 404 8.72 -19.00 9.80
N PRO A 405 9.48 -19.34 8.73
CA PRO A 405 10.70 -18.61 8.40
C PRO A 405 10.44 -17.12 8.08
N ILE A 406 9.36 -16.82 7.35
CA ILE A 406 9.05 -15.42 7.04
C ILE A 406 8.48 -14.66 8.23
N LEU A 407 7.72 -15.33 9.11
CA LEU A 407 7.27 -14.75 10.38
C LEU A 407 8.46 -14.35 11.26
N ILE A 408 9.44 -15.25 11.41
CA ILE A 408 10.67 -14.95 12.16
C ILE A 408 11.39 -13.76 11.52
N LYS A 409 11.50 -13.74 10.17
CA LYS A 409 12.15 -12.64 9.47
C LYS A 409 11.43 -11.31 9.66
N VAL A 410 10.09 -11.28 9.60
CA VAL A 410 9.29 -10.08 9.87
C VAL A 410 9.58 -9.53 11.27
N ILE A 411 9.56 -10.41 12.28
CA ILE A 411 9.88 -10.01 13.67
C ILE A 411 11.29 -9.45 13.80
N GLN A 412 12.27 -10.03 13.10
CA GLN A 412 13.67 -9.59 13.16
C GLN A 412 13.92 -8.21 12.53
N ILE A 413 13.19 -7.89 11.46
CA ILE A 413 13.39 -6.64 10.73
C ILE A 413 12.37 -5.55 11.09
N HIS A 414 11.44 -5.85 12.00
CA HIS A 414 10.45 -4.90 12.49
C HIS A 414 11.14 -3.67 13.15
N PRO A 415 10.68 -2.44 12.87
CA PRO A 415 9.55 -2.01 12.03
C PRO A 415 9.94 -1.66 10.58
N TYR A 416 11.00 -2.25 10.06
CA TYR A 416 11.60 -1.92 8.75
C TYR A 416 11.30 -2.99 7.68
N GLU A 417 10.12 -3.60 7.66
CA GLU A 417 9.74 -4.64 6.70
C GLU A 417 9.71 -4.13 5.26
N LEU A 418 9.69 -2.81 5.07
CA LEU A 418 9.82 -2.17 3.77
C LEU A 418 11.16 -2.51 3.09
N THR A 419 12.21 -2.74 3.89
CA THR A 419 13.56 -3.09 3.44
C THR A 419 13.73 -4.55 3.03
N TYR A 420 12.67 -5.36 3.14
CA TYR A 420 12.75 -6.78 2.83
C TYR A 420 13.07 -7.05 1.37
N PHE A 421 14.13 -7.82 1.13
CA PHE A 421 14.46 -8.51 -0.11
C PHE A 421 14.63 -10.01 0.20
N ASN A 422 14.25 -10.85 -0.75
CA ASN A 422 14.32 -12.30 -0.52
C ASN A 422 15.74 -12.86 -0.72
N PRO A 423 16.00 -14.11 -0.30
CA PRO A 423 17.33 -14.72 -0.40
C PRO A 423 17.87 -14.88 -1.84
N LEU A 424 17.03 -14.82 -2.88
CA LEU A 424 17.51 -14.95 -4.27
C LEU A 424 18.48 -13.85 -4.67
N ILE A 425 18.30 -12.65 -4.09
CA ILE A 425 19.20 -11.51 -4.33
C ILE A 425 20.20 -11.30 -3.20
N GLY A 426 20.21 -12.17 -2.18
CA GLY A 426 21.06 -12.03 -1.00
C GLY A 426 20.55 -11.03 0.04
N GLY A 427 19.22 -10.88 0.17
CA GLY A 427 18.58 -9.96 1.11
C GLY A 427 18.85 -8.50 0.81
N LEU A 428 18.74 -7.64 1.82
CA LEU A 428 18.96 -6.19 1.69
C LEU A 428 20.40 -5.87 1.25
N ALA A 429 21.39 -6.50 1.89
CA ALA A 429 22.81 -6.29 1.54
C ALA A 429 23.12 -6.69 0.09
N GLY A 430 22.50 -7.78 -0.41
CA GLY A 430 22.64 -8.18 -1.81
C GLY A 430 22.00 -7.18 -2.76
N ALA A 431 20.81 -6.67 -2.43
CA ALA A 431 20.13 -5.66 -3.22
C ALA A 431 20.92 -4.35 -3.30
N GLN A 432 21.53 -3.89 -2.19
CA GLN A 432 22.39 -2.70 -2.20
C GLN A 432 23.65 -2.92 -3.05
N ARG A 433 24.36 -4.06 -2.91
CA ARG A 433 25.54 -4.37 -3.75
C ARG A 433 25.23 -4.41 -5.25
N MET A 434 23.99 -4.78 -5.61
CA MET A 434 23.53 -4.78 -7.00
C MET A 434 22.95 -3.43 -7.44
N ASN A 435 23.06 -2.39 -6.62
CA ASN A 435 22.50 -1.06 -6.87
C ASN A 435 21.01 -1.10 -7.24
N ILE A 436 20.24 -2.00 -6.61
CA ILE A 436 18.79 -2.02 -6.79
C ILE A 436 18.21 -0.71 -6.22
N PRO A 437 17.50 0.08 -7.01
CA PRO A 437 16.87 1.28 -6.53
C PRO A 437 15.97 0.99 -5.32
N ASP A 438 15.93 1.92 -4.37
CA ASP A 438 15.07 1.80 -3.19
C ASP A 438 15.39 0.59 -2.28
N ALA A 439 16.64 0.09 -2.28
CA ALA A 439 17.12 -0.94 -1.37
C ALA A 439 17.47 -0.36 0.00
N THR A 440 16.49 0.28 0.64
CA THR A 440 16.58 0.95 1.94
C THR A 440 15.17 1.19 2.49
N ASP A 441 15.05 1.93 3.59
CA ASP A 441 13.76 2.52 4.03
C ASP A 441 13.41 3.74 3.18
N TYR A 442 13.09 3.51 1.91
CA TYR A 442 12.90 4.54 0.90
C TYR A 442 11.74 5.53 1.18
N TRP A 443 10.98 5.32 2.23
CA TRP A 443 9.86 6.20 2.60
C TRP A 443 10.08 6.98 3.90
N GLY A 444 11.21 6.75 4.60
CA GLY A 444 11.64 7.54 5.73
C GLY A 444 10.94 7.21 7.06
N SER A 445 10.37 6.01 7.20
CA SER A 445 9.78 5.55 8.47
C SER A 445 10.78 5.56 9.63
N SER A 446 12.06 5.38 9.33
CA SER A 446 13.18 5.41 10.27
C SER A 446 13.41 6.75 10.96
N HIS A 447 12.90 7.86 10.43
CA HIS A 447 13.03 9.19 11.07
C HIS A 447 12.48 9.22 12.51
N ARG A 448 11.40 8.49 12.81
CA ARG A 448 10.84 8.43 14.17
C ARG A 448 11.86 7.93 15.18
N GLN A 449 12.54 6.83 14.86
CA GLN A 449 13.58 6.27 15.73
C GLN A 449 14.82 7.17 15.77
N GLY A 450 15.20 7.79 14.65
CA GLY A 450 16.29 8.76 14.61
C GLY A 450 16.02 9.97 15.50
N ILE A 451 14.81 10.54 15.45
CA ILE A 451 14.38 11.64 16.32
C ILE A 451 14.36 11.21 17.80
N ALA A 452 13.88 10.00 18.10
CA ALA A 452 13.90 9.49 19.47
C ALA A 452 15.33 9.38 20.02
N TRP A 453 16.28 8.93 19.19
CA TRP A 453 17.69 8.89 19.58
C TRP A 453 18.26 10.31 19.83
N LEU A 454 17.97 11.27 18.94
CA LEU A 454 18.40 12.67 19.09
C LEU A 454 17.85 13.29 20.38
N ASN A 455 16.56 13.07 20.67
CA ASN A 455 15.95 13.57 21.90
C ASN A 455 16.66 13.08 23.18
N ALA A 456 17.22 11.87 23.13
CA ALA A 456 17.91 11.26 24.28
C ALA A 456 19.39 11.63 24.36
N ASN A 457 20.05 11.95 23.24
CA ASN A 457 21.51 12.05 23.17
C ASN A 457 22.05 13.43 22.76
N ALA A 458 21.25 14.25 22.05
CA ALA A 458 21.71 15.55 21.60
C ALA A 458 21.80 16.55 22.76
N GLU A 459 22.78 17.45 22.71
CA GLU A 459 23.00 18.52 23.67
C GLU A 459 21.80 19.49 23.72
N PRO A 460 21.58 20.19 24.83
CA PRO A 460 20.57 21.25 24.88
C PRO A 460 20.82 22.33 23.84
N GLY A 461 19.79 22.70 23.09
CA GLY A 461 19.89 23.71 22.04
C GLY A 461 20.52 23.23 20.74
N ALA A 462 20.67 21.92 20.55
CA ALA A 462 21.18 21.32 19.31
C ALA A 462 20.37 21.73 18.07
N GLN A 463 20.98 21.62 16.91
CA GLN A 463 20.39 21.90 15.62
C GLN A 463 20.30 20.59 14.82
N LEU A 464 19.19 20.38 14.12
CA LEU A 464 18.97 19.21 13.29
C LEU A 464 18.70 19.62 11.85
N TYR A 465 19.44 19.06 10.92
CA TYR A 465 19.16 19.11 9.50
C TYR A 465 18.81 17.71 8.98
N ILE A 466 17.63 17.56 8.39
CA ILE A 466 17.22 16.33 7.72
C ILE A 466 17.45 16.52 6.22
N SER A 467 18.48 15.87 5.69
CA SER A 467 19.01 16.10 4.34
C SER A 467 18.55 15.06 3.32
N ASP A 468 17.32 14.62 3.41
CA ASP A 468 16.74 13.76 2.36
C ASP A 468 16.17 14.65 1.26
N GLY A 469 16.37 14.40 0.01
CA GLY A 469 15.87 15.21 -1.12
C GLY A 469 14.38 15.60 -1.10
N ASN A 470 13.66 15.29 -0.03
CA ASN A 470 12.29 15.68 0.30
C ASN A 470 12.17 16.28 1.71
N THR A 471 13.19 16.97 2.20
CA THR A 471 13.20 17.64 3.52
C THR A 471 11.93 18.41 3.83
N ASN A 472 11.37 19.09 2.84
CA ASN A 472 10.14 19.87 2.96
C ASN A 472 8.89 19.03 3.28
N MET A 473 8.96 17.70 3.24
CA MET A 473 7.82 16.83 3.51
C MET A 473 7.88 16.15 4.88
N VAL A 474 9.07 15.91 5.42
CA VAL A 474 9.26 15.28 6.74
C VAL A 474 9.37 16.33 7.84
N VAL A 475 10.09 17.41 7.56
CA VAL A 475 10.40 18.50 8.49
C VAL A 475 9.15 19.09 9.18
N PRO A 476 8.06 19.45 8.47
CA PRO A 476 6.92 20.11 9.13
C PRO A 476 6.21 19.27 10.18
N VAL A 477 6.38 17.94 10.15
CA VAL A 477 5.68 17.02 11.07
C VAL A 477 6.63 16.49 12.15
N SER A 478 7.94 16.65 11.98
CA SER A 478 8.96 16.24 12.96
C SER A 478 8.78 16.92 14.31
N HIS A 479 8.23 18.15 14.35
CA HIS A 479 7.94 18.89 15.57
C HIS A 479 7.03 18.13 16.54
N ILE A 480 6.23 17.17 16.06
CA ILE A 480 5.36 16.34 16.92
C ILE A 480 6.20 15.51 17.88
N TRP A 481 7.37 15.06 17.45
CA TRP A 481 8.22 14.16 18.22
C TRP A 481 9.54 14.79 18.67
N LEU A 482 9.99 15.87 18.00
CA LEU A 482 11.27 16.50 18.29
C LEU A 482 11.21 17.29 19.61
N ARG A 483 12.24 17.14 20.44
CA ARG A 483 12.43 17.88 21.71
C ARG A 483 12.41 19.40 21.42
N ALA A 484 11.68 20.15 22.23
CA ALA A 484 11.37 21.57 21.96
C ALA A 484 12.58 22.49 21.90
N ASP A 485 13.72 22.12 22.50
CA ASP A 485 14.97 22.89 22.48
C ASP A 485 15.83 22.57 21.25
N ILE A 486 15.53 21.56 20.46
CA ILE A 486 16.25 21.24 19.23
C ILE A 486 15.65 22.04 18.07
N THR A 487 16.50 22.85 17.44
CA THR A 487 16.08 23.67 16.29
C THR A 487 16.20 22.88 15.00
N LEU A 488 15.07 22.76 14.28
CA LEU A 488 15.06 22.14 12.97
C LEU A 488 15.47 23.14 11.89
N LEU A 489 16.52 22.81 11.14
CA LEU A 489 17.02 23.63 10.04
C LEU A 489 16.38 23.27 8.71
N THR A 490 16.20 24.27 7.87
CA THR A 490 15.83 24.11 6.45
C THR A 490 17.06 24.34 5.56
N PRO A 491 17.05 23.98 4.28
CA PRO A 491 18.15 24.28 3.37
C PRO A 491 18.53 25.77 3.37
N GLU A 492 17.56 26.68 3.51
CA GLU A 492 17.76 28.11 3.50
C GLU A 492 18.38 28.66 4.84
N THR A 493 18.23 27.90 5.91
CA THR A 493 18.77 28.28 7.24
C THR A 493 20.04 27.51 7.59
N LEU A 494 20.40 26.50 6.81
CA LEU A 494 21.55 25.66 7.08
C LEU A 494 22.88 26.45 7.11
N ASP A 495 23.07 27.41 6.19
CA ASP A 495 24.25 28.27 6.14
C ASP A 495 24.39 29.20 7.39
N ARG A 496 23.32 29.33 8.16
CA ARG A 496 23.27 30.11 9.39
C ARG A 496 23.36 29.23 10.63
N ALA A 497 23.67 27.94 10.45
CA ALA A 497 23.81 27.01 11.56
C ALA A 497 24.85 27.55 12.57
N ALA A 498 24.51 27.57 13.85
CA ALA A 498 25.43 27.97 14.89
C ALA A 498 26.58 26.96 15.00
N PRO A 499 27.83 27.41 15.12
CA PRO A 499 28.93 26.47 15.28
C PRO A 499 28.77 25.62 16.53
N GLY A 500 28.95 24.33 16.43
CA GLY A 500 29.21 23.45 17.56
C GLY A 500 28.20 22.36 17.90
N SER A 501 27.01 22.34 17.30
CA SER A 501 25.99 21.32 17.69
C SER A 501 25.01 21.04 16.56
N LEU A 502 25.54 20.75 15.38
CA LEU A 502 24.73 20.41 14.21
C LEU A 502 24.69 18.90 14.00
N TYR A 503 23.49 18.36 13.99
CA TYR A 503 23.23 16.97 13.57
C TYR A 503 22.64 16.94 12.16
N VAL A 504 23.18 16.07 11.31
CA VAL A 504 22.66 15.80 9.97
C VAL A 504 22.13 14.38 9.94
N ALA A 505 20.87 14.22 9.57
CA ALA A 505 20.20 12.94 9.57
C ALA A 505 19.57 12.63 8.21
N HIS A 506 19.73 11.41 7.72
CA HIS A 506 19.14 10.99 6.45
C HIS A 506 18.96 9.46 6.32
N VAL A 507 18.05 9.08 5.42
CA VAL A 507 17.91 7.70 4.94
C VAL A 507 19.06 7.36 3.99
N THR A 508 19.66 6.17 4.10
CA THR A 508 20.74 5.73 3.21
C THR A 508 20.20 5.42 1.80
N ARG A 509 19.94 6.47 1.02
CA ARG A 509 19.37 6.41 -0.32
C ARG A 509 20.24 7.19 -1.32
N PRO A 510 21.38 6.62 -1.78
CA PRO A 510 22.40 7.33 -2.56
C PRO A 510 21.87 8.07 -3.79
N ARG A 511 20.81 7.59 -4.39
CA ARG A 511 20.18 8.24 -5.55
C ARG A 511 19.62 9.64 -5.24
N TRP A 512 19.36 9.93 -3.97
CA TRP A 512 18.73 11.16 -3.49
C TRP A 512 19.68 12.03 -2.68
N TYR A 513 20.95 11.64 -2.56
CA TYR A 513 21.93 12.39 -1.81
C TYR A 513 22.18 13.75 -2.46
N ASP A 514 22.10 14.77 -1.65
CA ASP A 514 22.61 16.11 -1.96
C ASP A 514 24.09 16.23 -1.57
N ALA A 515 24.66 17.42 -1.74
CA ALA A 515 26.06 17.66 -1.40
C ALA A 515 26.34 17.40 0.10
N THR A 516 25.38 17.70 0.97
CA THR A 516 25.47 17.47 2.41
C THR A 516 25.55 15.99 2.76
N ASN A 517 24.66 15.18 2.17
CA ASN A 517 24.68 13.72 2.37
C ASN A 517 26.02 13.13 1.93
N LEU A 518 26.48 13.51 0.74
CA LEU A 518 27.76 13.01 0.18
C LEU A 518 28.92 13.38 1.08
N TYR A 519 28.98 14.64 1.53
CA TYR A 519 30.03 15.08 2.44
C TYR A 519 30.04 14.25 3.74
N CYS A 520 28.87 14.08 4.39
CA CYS A 520 28.76 13.31 5.62
C CYS A 520 29.20 11.86 5.44
N GLU A 521 28.72 11.19 4.38
CA GLU A 521 29.04 9.77 4.11
C GLU A 521 30.52 9.56 3.72
N GLU A 522 31.18 10.54 3.10
CA GLU A 522 32.58 10.42 2.65
C GLU A 522 33.59 10.83 3.72
N ASN A 523 33.22 11.73 4.64
CA ASN A 523 34.18 12.37 5.54
C ASN A 523 33.94 12.12 7.03
N LEU A 524 32.75 11.62 7.41
CA LEU A 524 32.36 11.47 8.81
C LEU A 524 31.93 10.05 9.13
N GLU A 525 32.14 9.62 10.37
CA GLU A 525 31.51 8.41 10.91
C GLU A 525 30.16 8.77 11.54
N PRO A 526 29.09 7.99 11.28
CA PRO A 526 27.79 8.27 11.88
C PRO A 526 27.83 8.05 13.39
N VAL A 527 27.33 9.00 14.16
CA VAL A 527 27.18 8.88 15.63
C VAL A 527 26.05 7.93 16.00
N TYR A 528 25.11 7.72 15.07
CA TYR A 528 24.05 6.73 15.20
C TYR A 528 23.67 6.17 13.83
N SER A 529 23.39 4.86 13.79
CA SER A 529 22.98 4.19 12.56
C SER A 529 21.89 3.16 12.86
N ILE A 530 20.80 3.21 12.10
CA ILE A 530 19.78 2.16 12.11
C ILE A 530 20.17 1.14 11.04
N ARG A 531 20.25 -0.11 11.44
CA ARG A 531 20.71 -1.21 10.55
C ARG A 531 19.70 -2.34 10.48
N VAL A 532 19.54 -2.90 9.29
CA VAL A 532 18.77 -4.12 9.04
C VAL A 532 19.69 -5.14 8.39
N ASP A 533 19.82 -6.33 8.98
CA ASP A 533 20.77 -7.35 8.53
C ASP A 533 22.19 -6.79 8.34
N ASP A 534 22.68 -6.06 9.33
CA ASP A 534 23.97 -5.33 9.33
C ASP A 534 24.12 -4.26 8.23
N THR A 535 23.06 -3.97 7.49
CA THR A 535 23.05 -2.99 6.42
C THR A 535 22.45 -1.67 6.92
N PRO A 536 23.15 -0.54 6.82
CA PRO A 536 22.62 0.75 7.26
C PRO A 536 21.45 1.18 6.38
N ILE A 537 20.39 1.69 7.03
CA ILE A 537 19.20 2.23 6.36
C ILE A 537 18.94 3.69 6.72
N TYR A 538 19.56 4.16 7.81
CA TYR A 538 19.44 5.52 8.29
C TYR A 538 20.70 5.88 9.09
N ASN A 539 21.26 7.08 8.87
CA ASN A 539 22.44 7.57 9.57
C ASN A 539 22.18 8.94 10.19
N ILE A 540 22.79 9.19 11.35
CA ILE A 540 22.89 10.51 11.97
C ILE A 540 24.37 10.82 12.13
N PHE A 541 24.79 11.98 11.63
CA PHE A 541 26.14 12.52 11.76
C PHE A 541 26.11 13.73 12.69
N HIS A 542 27.19 13.93 13.44
CA HIS A 542 27.41 15.13 14.25
C HIS A 542 28.55 15.94 13.65
N LEU A 543 28.29 17.20 13.38
CA LEU A 543 29.27 18.12 12.79
C LEU A 543 29.73 19.09 13.86
N GLU A 544 31.05 19.14 14.09
CA GLU A 544 31.69 20.13 14.94
C GLU A 544 31.85 21.45 14.20
N ALA A 545 32.09 22.51 14.96
CA ALA A 545 32.35 23.85 14.43
C ALA A 545 33.50 23.82 13.40
N GLY A 546 33.23 24.25 12.17
CA GLY A 546 34.23 24.32 11.10
C GLY A 546 34.33 23.09 10.20
N GLN A 547 33.57 22.04 10.47
CA GLN A 547 33.48 20.84 9.58
C GLN A 547 32.50 21.02 8.43
N TRP A 548 31.68 22.07 8.45
CA TRP A 548 30.72 22.31 7.36
C TRP A 548 31.42 22.84 6.11
N PRO A 549 31.23 22.22 4.94
CA PRO A 549 31.73 22.77 3.68
C PRO A 549 30.92 24.04 3.37
N HIS A 550 31.49 25.22 3.67
CA HIS A 550 30.93 26.45 3.12
C HIS A 550 31.01 26.36 1.59
N GLU A 551 29.88 26.58 0.90
CA GLU A 551 29.89 26.76 -0.55
C GLU A 551 30.80 27.96 -0.87
N GLY A 552 32.06 27.68 -1.21
CA GLY A 552 33.08 28.72 -1.43
C GLY A 552 34.45 28.14 -1.74
N GLY A 553 34.50 27.05 -2.52
CA GLY A 553 35.74 26.52 -3.07
C GLY A 553 35.49 26.03 -4.50
#